data_3f0a0df95287ff56931321b48285a311
#
_entry.id   3f0a0df95287ff56931321b48285a311
#
_cell.length_a   1.000
_cell.length_b   1.000
_cell.length_c   1.000
_cell.angle_alpha   90.00
_cell.angle_beta   90.00
_cell.angle_gamma   90.00
#
_symmetry.space_group_name_H-M   'P 1'
#
loop_
_entity.id
_entity.type
_entity.pdbx_description
1 polymer ?
#
loop_
_entity_poly.entity_id
_entity_poly.type
_entity_poly.pdbx_seq_one_letter_code
_entity_poly.pdbx_strand_id
1 'polypeptide(L)'
;MRILTLLAASAFALAAMPAHSKHHAEAPAEKPVAAEKGVWITLGTRGGPVTIPTRSQPANLLVVGDKKYLVDVGDGAAGQLSKAKMQTAMLDGVFISHLHFDHTGGLAAIFGLRFQTNATSLLTIYGPPGTQELVNGLLDSMTPGATANYGVPGAPVKDHRANIEVIELRDGAKVDVGAMKLSVRSNTHYSFTPGSDLANRFQALSYRFDLPGRSIVYTGDTGPSTAVEELAKDADLLVAEMMDVPLIVAAVTRNNPKLSGPAARAMESHLTKHHLLPKDVGELANRAGVKAVVVTHFAGAEPVSPKFFGYLQTISQYYTGPVVIANDMDKF
;
A
#
# COMPACT_ATOMS: atom_id res chain seq x y z
N MET A 1 -45.74 -51.87 48.77
CA MET A 1 -44.58 -51.70 49.64
C MET A 1 -44.32 -50.20 49.80
N ARG A 2 -44.66 -49.67 50.96
CA ARG A 2 -44.58 -48.21 51.28
C ARG A 2 -43.16 -47.92 51.77
N ILE A 3 -42.53 -46.86 51.26
CA ILE A 3 -41.29 -46.30 51.83
C ILE A 3 -41.58 -44.86 52.23
N LEU A 4 -41.36 -44.61 53.51
CA LEU A 4 -41.52 -43.33 54.22
C LEU A 4 -40.44 -42.33 53.81
N THR A 5 -40.90 -41.09 53.66
CA THR A 5 -40.02 -39.91 53.51
C THR A 5 -39.84 -39.25 54.89
N LEU A 6 -38.59 -39.14 55.37
CA LEU A 6 -38.22 -38.33 56.54
C LEU A 6 -37.85 -36.92 56.06
N LEU A 7 -38.54 -35.91 56.58
CA LEU A 7 -38.13 -34.51 56.52
C LEU A 7 -37.22 -34.18 57.72
N ALA A 8 -36.04 -33.70 57.46
CA ALA A 8 -35.17 -33.08 58.48
C ALA A 8 -35.15 -31.56 58.28
N ALA A 9 -35.67 -30.81 59.23
CA ALA A 9 -35.64 -29.37 59.30
C ALA A 9 -34.30 -28.93 59.94
N SER A 10 -33.50 -28.18 59.21
CA SER A 10 -32.31 -27.51 59.72
C SER A 10 -32.53 -26.01 59.89
N ALA A 11 -32.46 -25.53 61.12
CA ALA A 11 -32.52 -24.13 61.47
C ALA A 11 -31.19 -23.41 61.13
N PHE A 12 -31.25 -22.41 60.28
CA PHE A 12 -30.09 -21.51 60.03
C PHE A 12 -30.11 -20.34 60.99
N ALA A 13 -29.06 -20.22 61.79
CA ALA A 13 -28.78 -19.05 62.62
C ALA A 13 -28.17 -17.94 61.72
N LEU A 14 -28.82 -16.78 61.74
CA LEU A 14 -28.24 -15.54 61.10
C LEU A 14 -27.15 -14.99 61.99
N ALA A 15 -25.87 -15.09 61.53
CA ALA A 15 -24.77 -14.37 62.09
C ALA A 15 -24.60 -13.02 61.30
N ALA A 16 -24.67 -11.89 62.03
CA ALA A 16 -24.42 -10.58 61.48
C ALA A 16 -22.93 -10.42 61.10
N MET A 17 -22.62 -10.11 59.85
CA MET A 17 -21.29 -9.78 59.38
C MET A 17 -21.08 -8.26 59.47
N PRO A 18 -19.88 -7.79 59.86
CA PRO A 18 -19.55 -6.38 59.90
C PRO A 18 -19.38 -5.82 58.46
N ALA A 19 -19.88 -4.61 58.26
CA ALA A 19 -19.75 -3.86 57.00
C ALA A 19 -18.26 -3.55 56.71
N HIS A 20 -17.71 -4.18 55.66
CA HIS A 20 -16.41 -3.76 55.11
C HIS A 20 -16.58 -2.57 54.20
N SER A 21 -16.00 -1.44 54.58
CA SER A 21 -15.85 -0.28 53.71
C SER A 21 -14.95 -0.64 52.53
N LYS A 22 -15.52 -0.67 51.31
CA LYS A 22 -14.74 -0.84 50.08
C LYS A 22 -13.96 0.45 49.81
N HIS A 23 -12.68 0.45 50.14
CA HIS A 23 -11.75 1.37 49.53
C HIS A 23 -11.70 1.01 48.03
N HIS A 24 -12.27 1.87 47.19
CA HIS A 24 -11.97 1.83 45.75
C HIS A 24 -10.50 2.24 45.60
N ALA A 25 -9.60 1.26 45.41
CA ALA A 25 -8.28 1.53 44.87
C ALA A 25 -8.50 2.01 43.41
N GLU A 26 -8.15 3.26 43.13
CA GLU A 26 -8.02 3.73 41.76
C GLU A 26 -7.10 2.78 41.01
N ALA A 27 -7.60 2.23 39.89
CA ALA A 27 -6.76 1.45 38.99
C ALA A 27 -5.59 2.35 38.54
N PRO A 28 -4.36 1.85 38.53
CA PRO A 28 -3.22 2.63 38.04
C PRO A 28 -3.52 3.08 36.63
N ALA A 29 -3.40 4.40 36.37
CA ALA A 29 -3.54 4.98 35.05
C ALA A 29 -2.61 4.20 34.09
N GLU A 30 -3.17 3.56 33.07
CA GLU A 30 -2.38 2.91 32.02
C GLU A 30 -1.41 3.94 31.46
N LYS A 31 -0.12 3.62 31.55
CA LYS A 31 0.91 4.44 30.88
C LYS A 31 0.53 4.50 29.42
N PRO A 32 0.54 5.70 28.79
CA PRO A 32 0.26 5.81 27.36
C PRO A 32 1.21 4.85 26.63
N VAL A 33 0.64 3.88 25.92
CA VAL A 33 1.38 3.00 25.03
C VAL A 33 2.14 3.91 24.08
N ALA A 34 3.48 3.80 24.08
CA ALA A 34 4.29 4.58 23.16
C ALA A 34 3.75 4.32 21.75
N ALA A 35 3.35 5.38 21.05
CA ALA A 35 2.78 5.26 19.72
C ALA A 35 3.75 4.44 18.86
N GLU A 36 3.33 3.25 18.40
CA GLU A 36 4.17 2.38 17.60
C GLU A 36 4.53 3.12 16.31
N LYS A 37 5.83 3.27 16.09
CA LYS A 37 6.34 3.87 14.85
C LYS A 37 5.88 3.02 13.68
N GLY A 38 5.26 3.65 12.68
CA GLY A 38 4.80 2.93 11.50
C GLY A 38 5.94 2.17 10.81
N VAL A 39 5.63 0.97 10.30
CA VAL A 39 6.57 0.11 9.57
C VAL A 39 6.18 0.07 8.10
N TRP A 40 7.14 0.33 7.23
CA TRP A 40 7.00 0.14 5.79
C TRP A 40 7.63 -1.18 5.38
N ILE A 41 6.90 -2.03 4.65
CA ILE A 41 7.36 -3.31 4.14
C ILE A 41 7.21 -3.31 2.62
N THR A 42 8.29 -3.53 1.90
CA THR A 42 8.26 -3.68 0.44
C THR A 42 7.82 -5.10 0.09
N LEU A 43 6.57 -5.29 -0.33
CA LEU A 43 6.04 -6.60 -0.72
C LEU A 43 6.50 -6.99 -2.13
N GLY A 44 6.54 -6.03 -3.05
CA GLY A 44 7.01 -6.20 -4.42
C GLY A 44 7.75 -4.95 -4.87
N THR A 45 8.95 -5.14 -5.40
CA THR A 45 9.91 -4.06 -5.70
C THR A 45 10.24 -3.93 -7.18
N ARG A 46 9.64 -4.74 -8.04
CA ARG A 46 9.84 -4.65 -9.49
C ARG A 46 9.20 -3.38 -10.04
N GLY A 47 9.92 -2.66 -10.91
CA GLY A 47 9.39 -1.54 -11.68
C GLY A 47 8.98 -1.94 -13.10
N GLY A 48 7.83 -1.42 -13.53
CA GLY A 48 7.26 -1.63 -14.85
C GLY A 48 6.53 -2.97 -15.03
N PRO A 49 5.86 -3.17 -16.17
CA PRO A 49 4.92 -4.27 -16.36
C PRO A 49 5.58 -5.62 -16.62
N VAL A 50 6.89 -5.65 -16.90
CA VAL A 50 7.59 -6.92 -17.20
C VAL A 50 7.96 -7.64 -15.91
N THR A 51 7.33 -8.79 -15.70
CA THR A 51 7.62 -9.65 -14.55
C THR A 51 8.99 -10.32 -14.64
N ILE A 52 9.66 -10.47 -13.50
CA ILE A 52 10.92 -11.21 -13.37
C ILE A 52 10.85 -12.13 -12.14
N PRO A 53 11.65 -13.21 -12.09
CA PRO A 53 11.54 -14.20 -11.01
C PRO A 53 12.05 -13.70 -9.66
N THR A 54 12.86 -12.63 -9.63
CA THR A 54 13.57 -12.15 -8.44
C THR A 54 12.82 -11.07 -7.67
N ARG A 55 11.83 -10.41 -8.29
CA ARG A 55 11.05 -9.32 -7.70
C ARG A 55 9.60 -9.42 -8.14
N SER A 56 8.69 -9.22 -7.21
CA SER A 56 7.25 -9.13 -7.48
C SER A 56 6.88 -7.72 -7.96
N GLN A 57 5.72 -7.60 -8.60
CA GLN A 57 5.17 -6.30 -9.05
C GLN A 57 4.96 -5.33 -7.88
N PRO A 58 4.89 -4.01 -8.14
CA PRO A 58 4.87 -2.99 -7.10
C PRO A 58 3.74 -3.20 -6.09
N ALA A 59 4.12 -3.43 -4.86
CA ALA A 59 3.21 -3.49 -3.72
C ALA A 59 3.97 -3.20 -2.44
N ASN A 60 3.38 -2.44 -1.54
CA ASN A 60 3.97 -2.15 -0.24
C ASN A 60 2.92 -2.33 0.85
N LEU A 61 3.36 -2.62 2.06
CA LEU A 61 2.50 -2.71 3.23
C LEU A 61 2.94 -1.69 4.28
N LEU A 62 2.06 -0.76 4.61
CA LEU A 62 2.22 0.18 5.71
C LEU A 62 1.46 -0.36 6.93
N VAL A 63 2.16 -0.59 8.03
CA VAL A 63 1.60 -1.01 9.31
C VAL A 63 1.69 0.14 10.29
N VAL A 64 0.56 0.57 10.87
CA VAL A 64 0.46 1.66 11.86
C VAL A 64 -0.34 1.17 13.05
N GLY A 65 0.33 0.79 14.13
CA GLY A 65 -0.31 0.11 15.25
C GLY A 65 -0.96 -1.21 14.80
N ASP A 66 -2.26 -1.34 15.05
CA ASP A 66 -3.06 -2.50 14.59
C ASP A 66 -3.53 -2.42 13.14
N LYS A 67 -3.38 -1.26 12.48
CA LYS A 67 -3.88 -0.98 11.13
C LYS A 67 -2.89 -1.37 10.02
N LYS A 68 -3.42 -1.86 8.91
CA LYS A 68 -2.64 -2.41 7.79
C LYS A 68 -3.18 -1.89 6.46
N TYR A 69 -2.30 -1.22 5.72
CA TYR A 69 -2.64 -0.59 4.46
C TYR A 69 -1.71 -1.09 3.35
N LEU A 70 -2.27 -1.54 2.24
CA LEU A 70 -1.48 -1.69 1.02
C LEU A 70 -1.25 -0.32 0.38
N VAL A 71 -0.07 -0.15 -0.20
CA VAL A 71 0.26 1.00 -1.05
C VAL A 71 0.74 0.44 -2.38
N ASP A 72 -0.09 0.63 -3.38
CA ASP A 72 -0.13 -0.08 -4.65
C ASP A 72 -0.32 -1.60 -4.50
N VAL A 73 -0.91 -2.22 -5.51
CA VAL A 73 -1.34 -3.61 -5.49
C VAL A 73 -1.07 -4.25 -6.86
N GLY A 74 0.20 -4.42 -7.18
CA GLY A 74 0.62 -5.13 -8.39
C GLY A 74 0.25 -6.62 -8.35
N ASP A 75 0.47 -7.29 -9.47
CA ASP A 75 0.21 -8.73 -9.56
C ASP A 75 1.00 -9.53 -8.52
N GLY A 76 0.36 -10.54 -7.94
CA GLY A 76 0.95 -11.37 -6.89
C GLY A 76 0.93 -10.77 -5.48
N ALA A 77 0.41 -9.56 -5.26
CA ALA A 77 0.39 -8.90 -3.95
C ALA A 77 -0.26 -9.75 -2.84
N ALA A 78 -1.31 -10.52 -3.15
CA ALA A 78 -1.94 -11.42 -2.17
C ALA A 78 -0.98 -12.53 -1.70
N GLY A 79 -0.17 -13.09 -2.60
CA GLY A 79 0.87 -14.06 -2.26
C GLY A 79 1.99 -13.44 -1.41
N GLN A 80 2.37 -12.21 -1.72
CA GLN A 80 3.40 -11.47 -0.98
C GLN A 80 2.91 -11.09 0.43
N LEU A 81 1.62 -10.71 0.61
CA LEU A 81 1.00 -10.56 1.93
C LEU A 81 1.14 -11.84 2.77
N SER A 82 0.88 -13.00 2.15
CA SER A 82 1.03 -14.30 2.85
C SER A 82 2.47 -14.54 3.31
N LYS A 83 3.49 -14.21 2.50
CA LYS A 83 4.91 -14.27 2.91
C LYS A 83 5.22 -13.31 4.08
N ALA A 84 4.57 -12.15 4.11
CA ALA A 84 4.64 -11.22 5.23
C ALA A 84 3.82 -11.67 6.46
N LYS A 85 3.24 -12.88 6.44
CA LYS A 85 2.34 -13.44 7.47
C LYS A 85 1.06 -12.62 7.68
N MET A 86 0.57 -11.99 6.61
CA MET A 86 -0.67 -11.24 6.58
C MET A 86 -1.66 -11.90 5.62
N GLN A 87 -2.95 -11.71 5.89
CA GLN A 87 -4.02 -12.16 5.02
C GLN A 87 -4.80 -10.96 4.49
N THR A 88 -5.45 -11.12 3.35
CA THR A 88 -6.24 -10.06 2.73
C THR A 88 -7.37 -9.55 3.64
N ALA A 89 -7.92 -10.43 4.49
CA ALA A 89 -8.95 -10.08 5.47
C ALA A 89 -8.46 -9.14 6.59
N MET A 90 -7.14 -9.02 6.79
CA MET A 90 -6.53 -8.16 7.82
C MET A 90 -6.32 -6.72 7.35
N LEU A 91 -6.58 -6.42 6.08
CA LEU A 91 -6.37 -5.10 5.51
C LEU A 91 -7.48 -4.13 5.93
N ASP A 92 -7.10 -2.93 6.33
CA ASP A 92 -7.99 -1.80 6.63
C ASP A 92 -8.17 -0.89 5.41
N GLY A 93 -7.19 -0.80 4.51
CA GLY A 93 -7.30 0.00 3.31
C GLY A 93 -6.21 -0.26 2.28
N VAL A 94 -6.39 0.39 1.14
CA VAL A 94 -5.47 0.35 -0.01
C VAL A 94 -5.27 1.78 -0.50
N PHE A 95 -4.04 2.19 -0.76
CA PHE A 95 -3.71 3.43 -1.45
C PHE A 95 -3.18 3.10 -2.83
N ILE A 96 -3.76 3.67 -3.87
CA ILE A 96 -3.37 3.48 -5.27
C ILE A 96 -2.75 4.78 -5.77
N SER A 97 -1.49 4.72 -6.21
CA SER A 97 -0.79 5.90 -6.73
C SER A 97 -1.34 6.32 -8.10
N HIS A 98 -1.53 5.37 -8.99
CA HIS A 98 -2.07 5.59 -10.33
C HIS A 98 -2.65 4.30 -10.92
N LEU A 99 -3.27 4.37 -12.11
CA LEU A 99 -4.10 3.27 -12.62
C LEU A 99 -3.39 2.34 -13.61
N HIS A 100 -2.05 2.32 -13.70
CA HIS A 100 -1.36 1.33 -14.50
C HIS A 100 -1.51 -0.08 -13.89
N PHE A 101 -1.50 -1.10 -14.76
CA PHE A 101 -1.82 -2.46 -14.35
C PHE A 101 -0.81 -3.09 -13.41
N ASP A 102 0.46 -2.70 -13.47
CA ASP A 102 1.48 -3.15 -12.53
C ASP A 102 1.27 -2.59 -11.11
N HIS A 103 0.45 -1.54 -10.93
CA HIS A 103 0.06 -0.98 -9.64
C HIS A 103 -1.34 -1.42 -9.16
N THR A 104 -2.15 -2.02 -10.03
CA THR A 104 -3.55 -2.35 -9.73
C THR A 104 -3.93 -3.81 -10.00
N GLY A 105 -3.07 -4.57 -10.71
CA GLY A 105 -3.40 -5.91 -11.21
C GLY A 105 -3.73 -6.94 -10.14
N GLY A 106 -3.27 -6.74 -8.91
CA GLY A 106 -3.57 -7.63 -7.78
C GLY A 106 -4.89 -7.37 -7.06
N LEU A 107 -5.59 -6.25 -7.34
CA LEU A 107 -6.83 -5.87 -6.63
C LEU A 107 -7.93 -6.93 -6.74
N ALA A 108 -8.11 -7.54 -7.90
CA ALA A 108 -9.11 -8.58 -8.10
C ALA A 108 -8.89 -9.77 -7.12
N ALA A 109 -7.63 -10.16 -6.91
CA ALA A 109 -7.28 -11.21 -5.96
C ALA A 109 -7.56 -10.76 -4.50
N ILE A 110 -7.27 -9.51 -4.15
CA ILE A 110 -7.58 -8.97 -2.83
C ILE A 110 -9.09 -9.05 -2.57
N PHE A 111 -9.92 -8.56 -3.49
CA PHE A 111 -11.39 -8.59 -3.34
C PHE A 111 -11.92 -10.02 -3.31
N GLY A 112 -11.51 -10.88 -4.26
CA GLY A 112 -11.99 -12.25 -4.37
C GLY A 112 -11.65 -13.10 -3.15
N LEU A 113 -10.42 -13.00 -2.63
CA LEU A 113 -10.00 -13.74 -1.44
C LEU A 113 -10.69 -13.21 -0.16
N ARG A 114 -10.93 -11.91 -0.04
CA ARG A 114 -11.73 -11.35 1.06
C ARG A 114 -13.16 -11.89 1.03
N PHE A 115 -13.79 -11.92 -0.14
CA PHE A 115 -15.11 -12.49 -0.31
C PHE A 115 -15.15 -13.97 0.08
N GLN A 116 -14.23 -14.79 -0.45
CA GLN A 116 -14.18 -16.23 -0.17
C GLN A 116 -13.87 -16.57 1.29
N THR A 117 -13.07 -15.77 1.96
CA THR A 117 -12.73 -15.94 3.39
C THR A 117 -13.72 -15.27 4.34
N ASN A 118 -14.82 -14.73 3.82
CA ASN A 118 -15.88 -14.08 4.60
C ASN A 118 -15.38 -12.89 5.45
N ALA A 119 -14.47 -12.09 4.91
CA ALA A 119 -14.02 -10.86 5.56
C ALA A 119 -15.20 -9.89 5.73
N THR A 120 -15.46 -9.46 6.97
CA THR A 120 -16.55 -8.54 7.31
C THR A 120 -16.08 -7.12 7.60
N SER A 121 -14.76 -6.91 7.76
CA SER A 121 -14.20 -5.58 7.95
C SER A 121 -14.33 -4.73 6.68
N LEU A 122 -14.61 -3.43 6.84
CA LEU A 122 -14.56 -2.48 5.74
C LEU A 122 -13.15 -2.42 5.16
N LEU A 123 -13.03 -2.40 3.83
CA LEU A 123 -11.82 -2.11 3.08
C LEU A 123 -12.03 -0.82 2.31
N THR A 124 -11.32 0.24 2.68
CA THR A 124 -11.39 1.52 1.98
C THR A 124 -10.27 1.62 0.94
N ILE A 125 -10.64 1.89 -0.31
CA ILE A 125 -9.72 2.07 -1.43
C ILE A 125 -9.55 3.56 -1.68
N TYR A 126 -8.37 4.09 -1.38
CA TYR A 126 -7.98 5.45 -1.67
C TYR A 126 -7.20 5.46 -2.99
N GLY A 127 -7.56 6.31 -3.93
CA GLY A 127 -6.83 6.38 -5.19
C GLY A 127 -7.17 7.63 -6.02
N PRO A 128 -6.50 7.81 -7.16
CA PRO A 128 -6.78 8.93 -8.06
C PRO A 128 -8.17 8.81 -8.70
N PRO A 129 -8.64 9.88 -9.38
CA PRO A 129 -9.84 9.81 -10.21
C PRO A 129 -9.79 8.64 -11.19
N GLY A 130 -10.89 7.91 -11.33
CA GLY A 130 -11.02 6.66 -12.08
C GLY A 130 -10.90 5.39 -11.23
N THR A 131 -10.51 5.51 -9.96
CA THR A 131 -10.44 4.36 -9.02
C THR A 131 -11.82 3.75 -8.78
N GLN A 132 -12.88 4.55 -8.66
CA GLN A 132 -14.26 4.05 -8.51
C GLN A 132 -14.69 3.22 -9.72
N GLU A 133 -14.37 3.71 -10.93
CA GLU A 133 -14.67 3.00 -12.19
C GLU A 133 -13.91 1.65 -12.25
N LEU A 134 -12.62 1.65 -11.91
CA LEU A 134 -11.79 0.44 -11.84
C LEU A 134 -12.37 -0.57 -10.85
N VAL A 135 -12.66 -0.15 -9.61
CA VAL A 135 -13.20 -1.03 -8.57
C VAL A 135 -14.55 -1.60 -8.97
N ASN A 136 -15.45 -0.79 -9.54
CA ASN A 136 -16.74 -1.27 -10.04
C ASN A 136 -16.57 -2.34 -11.12
N GLY A 137 -15.68 -2.13 -12.10
CA GLY A 137 -15.39 -3.10 -13.16
C GLY A 137 -14.82 -4.41 -12.63
N LEU A 138 -13.91 -4.35 -11.64
CA LEU A 138 -13.37 -5.54 -10.98
C LEU A 138 -14.45 -6.31 -10.22
N LEU A 139 -15.31 -5.63 -9.47
CA LEU A 139 -16.44 -6.25 -8.75
C LEU A 139 -17.46 -6.84 -9.73
N ASP A 140 -17.76 -6.16 -10.86
CA ASP A 140 -18.60 -6.72 -11.92
C ASP A 140 -18.03 -8.04 -12.46
N SER A 141 -16.74 -8.10 -12.72
CA SER A 141 -16.06 -9.30 -13.20
C SER A 141 -16.10 -10.48 -12.21
N MET A 142 -16.30 -10.22 -10.93
CA MET A 142 -16.41 -11.24 -9.88
C MET A 142 -17.82 -11.87 -9.79
N THR A 143 -18.85 -11.25 -10.39
CA THR A 143 -20.26 -11.68 -10.27
C THR A 143 -20.47 -13.16 -10.57
N PRO A 144 -19.90 -13.77 -11.64
CA PRO A 144 -20.10 -15.20 -11.88
C PRO A 144 -19.56 -16.08 -10.75
N GLY A 145 -18.36 -15.80 -10.24
CA GLY A 145 -17.75 -16.55 -9.13
C GLY A 145 -18.50 -16.37 -7.81
N ALA A 146 -18.94 -15.15 -7.52
CA ALA A 146 -19.71 -14.84 -6.34
C ALA A 146 -21.12 -15.51 -6.37
N THR A 147 -21.74 -15.57 -7.55
CA THR A 147 -23.04 -16.25 -7.74
C THR A 147 -22.90 -17.76 -7.60
N ALA A 148 -21.86 -18.36 -8.19
CA ALA A 148 -21.58 -19.78 -8.01
C ALA A 148 -21.28 -20.14 -6.55
N ASN A 149 -20.74 -19.21 -5.78
CA ASN A 149 -20.45 -19.36 -4.35
C ASN A 149 -19.74 -20.70 -4.06
N TYR A 150 -20.25 -21.47 -3.09
CA TYR A 150 -19.70 -22.81 -2.76
C TYR A 150 -20.28 -23.95 -3.63
N GLY A 151 -21.22 -23.67 -4.54
CA GLY A 151 -21.91 -24.68 -5.34
C GLY A 151 -22.77 -25.65 -4.53
N VAL A 152 -23.19 -25.25 -3.33
CA VAL A 152 -23.99 -26.09 -2.40
C VAL A 152 -25.44 -25.60 -2.38
N PRO A 153 -26.45 -26.47 -2.57
CA PRO A 153 -27.86 -26.09 -2.47
C PRO A 153 -28.17 -25.43 -1.12
N GLY A 154 -28.86 -24.30 -1.14
CA GLY A 154 -29.22 -23.54 0.07
C GLY A 154 -28.10 -22.70 0.69
N ALA A 155 -26.95 -22.64 0.07
CA ALA A 155 -25.88 -21.70 0.49
C ALA A 155 -26.40 -20.25 0.43
N PRO A 156 -26.17 -19.42 1.47
CA PRO A 156 -26.62 -18.04 1.46
C PRO A 156 -25.91 -17.23 0.37
N VAL A 157 -26.68 -16.47 -0.39
CA VAL A 157 -26.12 -15.51 -1.36
C VAL A 157 -25.54 -14.36 -0.57
N LYS A 158 -24.28 -14.04 -0.85
CA LYS A 158 -23.55 -12.92 -0.26
C LYS A 158 -23.30 -11.84 -1.31
N ASP A 159 -23.41 -10.60 -0.88
CA ASP A 159 -23.01 -9.48 -1.71
C ASP A 159 -21.49 -9.34 -1.70
N HIS A 160 -20.85 -9.61 -2.83
CA HIS A 160 -19.40 -9.48 -3.00
C HIS A 160 -18.93 -8.02 -3.07
N ARG A 161 -19.87 -7.07 -3.16
CA ARG A 161 -19.59 -5.62 -3.13
C ARG A 161 -19.64 -5.06 -1.71
N ALA A 162 -20.20 -5.81 -0.76
CA ALA A 162 -20.28 -5.38 0.61
C ALA A 162 -18.89 -5.16 1.23
N ASN A 163 -18.78 -4.18 2.13
CA ASN A 163 -17.55 -3.86 2.86
C ASN A 163 -16.38 -3.39 1.97
N ILE A 164 -16.67 -2.79 0.81
CA ILE A 164 -15.70 -2.09 -0.03
C ILE A 164 -16.20 -0.67 -0.25
N GLU A 165 -15.34 0.30 0.08
CA GLU A 165 -15.59 1.73 -0.10
C GLU A 165 -14.47 2.33 -0.95
N VAL A 166 -14.78 3.32 -1.79
CA VAL A 166 -13.80 4.04 -2.61
C VAL A 166 -13.82 5.51 -2.26
N ILE A 167 -12.65 6.07 -2.03
CA ILE A 167 -12.43 7.51 -1.83
C ILE A 167 -11.44 7.99 -2.87
N GLU A 168 -11.93 8.71 -3.87
CA GLU A 168 -11.05 9.31 -4.88
C GLU A 168 -10.38 10.57 -4.34
N LEU A 169 -9.07 10.61 -4.48
CA LEU A 169 -8.19 11.69 -4.03
C LEU A 169 -7.65 12.47 -5.24
N ARG A 170 -7.41 13.76 -5.03
CA ARG A 170 -6.85 14.66 -6.05
C ARG A 170 -5.67 15.43 -5.49
N ASP A 171 -4.96 16.13 -6.37
CA ASP A 171 -3.88 17.03 -5.97
C ASP A 171 -4.31 17.97 -4.85
N GLY A 172 -3.46 18.13 -3.85
CA GLY A 172 -3.70 18.97 -2.68
C GLY A 172 -4.62 18.39 -1.61
N ALA A 173 -5.16 17.17 -1.80
CA ALA A 173 -6.01 16.53 -0.80
C ALA A 173 -5.25 16.31 0.51
N LYS A 174 -5.95 16.50 1.63
CA LYS A 174 -5.49 16.18 3.00
C LYS A 174 -6.60 15.43 3.71
N VAL A 175 -6.30 14.23 4.20
CA VAL A 175 -7.29 13.33 4.81
C VAL A 175 -6.71 12.71 6.07
N ASP A 176 -7.51 12.64 7.12
CA ASP A 176 -7.16 11.86 8.32
C ASP A 176 -7.60 10.41 8.11
N VAL A 177 -6.66 9.46 8.25
CA VAL A 177 -6.92 8.03 8.11
C VAL A 177 -6.44 7.31 9.38
N GLY A 178 -7.37 7.03 10.28
CA GLY A 178 -7.02 6.51 11.59
C GLY A 178 -6.11 7.47 12.35
N ALA A 179 -4.92 7.00 12.78
CA ALA A 179 -3.94 7.80 13.50
C ALA A 179 -2.98 8.57 12.58
N MET A 180 -3.09 8.42 11.26
CA MET A 180 -2.19 9.10 10.30
C MET A 180 -2.89 10.25 9.58
N LYS A 181 -2.10 11.25 9.21
CA LYS A 181 -2.51 12.32 8.30
C LYS A 181 -1.91 12.06 6.93
N LEU A 182 -2.78 12.01 5.93
CA LEU A 182 -2.40 11.82 4.53
C LEU A 182 -2.39 13.17 3.83
N SER A 183 -1.29 13.49 3.17
CA SER A 183 -1.20 14.60 2.20
C SER A 183 -0.90 14.04 0.82
N VAL A 184 -1.55 14.59 -0.19
CA VAL A 184 -1.53 14.08 -1.56
C VAL A 184 -1.10 15.17 -2.53
N ARG A 185 -0.21 14.85 -3.45
CA ARG A 185 0.15 15.72 -4.58
C ARG A 185 0.12 14.91 -5.88
N SER A 186 -0.36 15.54 -6.94
CA SER A 186 -0.14 15.00 -8.28
C SER A 186 1.34 15.11 -8.65
N ASN A 187 1.81 14.15 -9.44
CA ASN A 187 3.18 14.08 -9.91
C ASN A 187 3.25 14.13 -11.45
N THR A 188 4.42 13.88 -12.02
CA THR A 188 4.68 14.08 -13.46
C THR A 188 4.60 12.79 -14.28
N HIS A 189 4.08 11.67 -13.72
CA HIS A 189 4.01 10.40 -14.45
C HIS A 189 3.07 10.45 -15.66
N TYR A 190 1.96 11.16 -15.54
CA TYR A 190 1.10 11.48 -16.67
C TYR A 190 1.36 12.90 -17.21
N SER A 191 1.48 13.02 -18.52
CA SER A 191 1.70 14.31 -19.21
C SER A 191 0.53 14.69 -20.11
N PHE A 192 -0.69 14.50 -19.62
CA PHE A 192 -1.87 14.97 -20.32
C PHE A 192 -1.85 16.49 -20.47
N THR A 193 -2.42 16.99 -21.56
CA THR A 193 -2.56 18.44 -21.75
C THR A 193 -3.35 19.05 -20.59
N PRO A 194 -2.81 20.04 -19.88
CA PRO A 194 -3.51 20.69 -18.77
C PRO A 194 -4.90 21.18 -19.19
N GLY A 195 -5.92 20.92 -18.37
CA GLY A 195 -7.31 21.27 -18.64
C GLY A 195 -8.04 20.34 -19.63
N SER A 196 -7.38 19.32 -20.19
CA SER A 196 -8.07 18.32 -21.02
C SER A 196 -8.93 17.37 -20.17
N ASP A 197 -9.88 16.70 -20.80
CA ASP A 197 -10.72 15.69 -20.16
C ASP A 197 -9.88 14.57 -19.52
N LEU A 198 -8.81 14.16 -20.19
CA LEU A 198 -7.91 13.13 -19.65
C LEU A 198 -7.15 13.62 -18.41
N ALA A 199 -6.67 14.87 -18.40
CA ALA A 199 -6.01 15.45 -17.23
C ALA A 199 -6.98 15.63 -16.04
N ASN A 200 -8.24 15.90 -16.30
CA ASN A 200 -9.28 16.01 -15.28
C ASN A 200 -9.72 14.63 -14.76
N ARG A 201 -9.72 13.61 -15.63
CA ARG A 201 -10.19 12.26 -15.34
C ARG A 201 -9.13 11.38 -14.70
N PHE A 202 -7.84 11.56 -15.01
CA PHE A 202 -6.76 10.71 -14.54
C PHE A 202 -5.62 11.53 -13.95
N GLN A 203 -5.14 11.12 -12.77
CA GLN A 203 -3.98 11.70 -12.12
C GLN A 203 -3.06 10.58 -11.66
N ALA A 204 -1.76 10.85 -11.57
CA ALA A 204 -0.81 10.05 -10.84
C ALA A 204 -0.46 10.81 -9.54
N LEU A 205 -0.50 10.10 -8.42
CA LEU A 205 -0.44 10.69 -7.09
C LEU A 205 0.79 10.19 -6.33
N SER A 206 1.38 11.11 -5.58
CA SER A 206 2.36 10.83 -4.53
C SER A 206 1.72 11.08 -3.18
N TYR A 207 2.10 10.28 -2.18
CA TYR A 207 1.51 10.27 -0.84
C TYR A 207 2.53 10.61 0.23
N ARG A 208 2.15 11.46 1.17
CA ARG A 208 2.85 11.65 2.43
C ARG A 208 1.98 11.15 3.58
N PHE A 209 2.51 10.20 4.33
CA PHE A 209 1.92 9.62 5.53
C PHE A 209 2.63 10.21 6.75
N ASP A 210 2.00 11.15 7.44
CA ASP A 210 2.47 11.64 8.73
C ASP A 210 1.88 10.77 9.83
N LEU A 211 2.73 9.90 10.39
CA LEU A 211 2.40 8.90 11.40
C LEU A 211 2.78 9.41 12.80
N PRO A 212 2.30 8.79 13.88
CA PRO A 212 2.83 9.08 15.21
C PRO A 212 4.35 8.89 15.27
N GLY A 213 5.10 10.01 15.36
CA GLY A 213 6.55 10.02 15.51
C GLY A 213 7.36 9.70 14.25
N ARG A 214 6.76 9.62 13.06
CA ARG A 214 7.46 9.37 11.80
C ARG A 214 6.68 9.88 10.59
N SER A 215 7.38 10.35 9.57
CA SER A 215 6.80 10.68 8.27
C SER A 215 7.40 9.82 7.16
N ILE A 216 6.54 9.31 6.26
CA ILE A 216 6.94 8.49 5.10
C ILE A 216 6.33 9.13 3.85
N VAL A 217 7.15 9.31 2.81
CA VAL A 217 6.67 9.75 1.49
C VAL A 217 6.87 8.65 0.49
N TYR A 218 5.81 8.30 -0.24
CA TYR A 218 5.81 7.39 -1.37
C TYR A 218 5.61 8.18 -2.66
N THR A 219 6.54 8.07 -3.58
CA THR A 219 6.48 8.85 -4.83
C THR A 219 5.42 8.35 -5.78
N GLY A 220 5.06 7.05 -5.73
CA GLY A 220 4.48 6.40 -6.91
C GLY A 220 5.46 6.50 -8.07
N ASP A 221 5.00 6.27 -9.28
CA ASP A 221 5.78 6.54 -10.48
C ASP A 221 5.75 8.03 -10.78
N THR A 222 6.91 8.62 -11.06
CA THR A 222 7.04 10.05 -11.33
C THR A 222 8.35 10.36 -12.04
N GLY A 223 8.37 11.32 -12.93
CA GLY A 223 9.60 12.02 -13.29
C GLY A 223 9.97 13.07 -12.23
N PRO A 224 11.02 13.87 -12.47
CA PRO A 224 11.36 15.01 -11.61
C PRO A 224 10.16 15.94 -11.41
N SER A 225 9.81 16.23 -10.13
CA SER A 225 8.60 16.96 -9.76
C SER A 225 8.81 17.85 -8.53
N THR A 226 8.67 19.16 -8.70
CA THR A 226 8.72 20.11 -7.58
C THR A 226 7.61 19.84 -6.55
N ALA A 227 6.43 19.40 -6.99
CA ALA A 227 5.33 19.06 -6.10
C ALA A 227 5.69 17.87 -5.19
N VAL A 228 6.42 16.88 -5.72
CA VAL A 228 6.92 15.73 -4.93
C VAL A 228 8.05 16.16 -3.99
N GLU A 229 8.93 17.05 -4.41
CA GLU A 229 9.97 17.64 -3.55
C GLU A 229 9.36 18.36 -2.34
N GLU A 230 8.35 19.22 -2.59
CA GLU A 230 7.61 19.93 -1.53
C GLU A 230 6.89 18.94 -0.58
N LEU A 231 6.26 17.89 -1.14
CA LEU A 231 5.58 16.86 -0.36
C LEU A 231 6.56 16.10 0.54
N ALA A 232 7.77 15.82 0.02
CA ALA A 232 8.81 15.05 0.71
C ALA A 232 9.62 15.88 1.71
N LYS A 233 9.38 17.18 1.81
CA LYS A 233 10.18 18.06 2.65
C LYS A 233 10.31 17.53 4.09
N ASP A 234 11.59 17.39 4.53
CA ASP A 234 12.00 16.95 5.87
C ASP A 234 11.41 15.58 6.29
N ALA A 235 11.00 14.71 5.34
CA ALA A 235 10.45 13.40 5.65
C ALA A 235 11.50 12.48 6.28
N ASP A 236 11.07 11.61 7.20
CA ASP A 236 11.94 10.60 7.80
C ASP A 236 12.33 9.50 6.81
N LEU A 237 11.42 9.17 5.88
CA LEU A 237 11.66 8.17 4.84
C LEU A 237 11.05 8.64 3.51
N LEU A 238 11.87 8.63 2.48
CA LEU A 238 11.43 8.72 1.07
C LEU A 238 11.46 7.31 0.46
N VAL A 239 10.31 6.82 0.04
CA VAL A 239 10.16 5.58 -0.73
C VAL A 239 9.97 5.98 -2.19
N ALA A 240 11.02 5.84 -2.99
CA ALA A 240 11.07 6.35 -4.36
C ALA A 240 11.15 5.23 -5.39
N GLU A 241 10.51 5.44 -6.54
CA GLU A 241 10.79 4.64 -7.73
C GLU A 241 12.19 4.94 -8.27
N MET A 242 12.72 4.04 -9.11
CA MET A 242 13.94 4.31 -9.89
C MET A 242 14.03 3.46 -11.13
N MET A 243 14.40 4.07 -12.26
CA MET A 243 14.55 3.39 -13.55
C MET A 243 15.91 3.62 -14.20
N ASP A 244 16.49 2.55 -14.74
CA ASP A 244 17.59 2.59 -15.70
C ASP A 244 17.01 2.66 -17.11
N VAL A 245 16.65 3.84 -17.56
CA VAL A 245 15.96 4.06 -18.85
C VAL A 245 16.72 3.46 -20.03
N PRO A 246 18.04 3.65 -20.20
CA PRO A 246 18.78 2.99 -21.29
C PRO A 246 18.66 1.47 -21.30
N LEU A 247 18.72 0.84 -20.13
CA LEU A 247 18.56 -0.63 -19.99
C LEU A 247 17.16 -1.08 -20.39
N ILE A 248 16.14 -0.37 -19.92
CA ILE A 248 14.73 -0.71 -20.17
C ILE A 248 14.37 -0.48 -21.64
N VAL A 249 14.77 0.65 -22.24
CA VAL A 249 14.56 0.92 -23.68
C VAL A 249 15.20 -0.18 -24.53
N ALA A 250 16.45 -0.56 -24.23
CA ALA A 250 17.13 -1.64 -24.95
C ALA A 250 16.39 -2.99 -24.79
N ALA A 251 15.85 -3.30 -23.60
CA ALA A 251 15.09 -4.52 -23.35
C ALA A 251 13.75 -4.53 -24.10
N VAL A 252 13.01 -3.41 -24.07
CA VAL A 252 11.73 -3.29 -24.78
C VAL A 252 11.92 -3.40 -26.30
N THR A 253 12.93 -2.71 -26.84
CA THR A 253 13.24 -2.76 -28.30
C THR A 253 13.61 -4.18 -28.73
N ARG A 254 14.45 -4.87 -27.95
CA ARG A 254 14.84 -6.26 -28.23
C ARG A 254 13.65 -7.22 -28.22
N ASN A 255 12.73 -7.05 -27.26
CA ASN A 255 11.57 -7.93 -27.10
C ASN A 255 10.42 -7.58 -28.06
N ASN A 256 10.45 -6.38 -28.64
CA ASN A 256 9.43 -5.87 -29.56
C ASN A 256 10.08 -5.29 -30.82
N PRO A 257 10.71 -6.12 -31.67
CA PRO A 257 11.47 -5.63 -32.84
C PRO A 257 10.60 -4.90 -33.89
N LYS A 258 9.28 -5.07 -33.81
CA LYS A 258 8.31 -4.34 -34.66
C LYS A 258 7.90 -2.97 -34.09
N LEU A 259 8.27 -2.67 -32.84
CA LEU A 259 7.96 -1.37 -32.25
C LEU A 259 8.82 -0.29 -32.91
N SER A 260 8.20 0.61 -33.64
CA SER A 260 8.88 1.63 -34.43
C SER A 260 8.02 2.90 -34.56
N GLY A 261 8.59 3.94 -35.16
CA GLY A 261 7.87 5.16 -35.50
C GLY A 261 7.32 5.90 -34.28
N PRO A 262 6.09 6.46 -34.35
CA PRO A 262 5.52 7.27 -33.26
C PRO A 262 5.37 6.52 -31.93
N ALA A 263 4.99 5.24 -31.97
CA ALA A 263 4.81 4.42 -30.77
C ALA A 263 6.12 4.20 -29.99
N ALA A 264 7.23 3.91 -30.71
CA ALA A 264 8.56 3.78 -30.09
C ALA A 264 9.01 5.09 -29.45
N ARG A 265 8.82 6.24 -30.15
CA ARG A 265 9.16 7.55 -29.61
C ARG A 265 8.31 7.94 -28.39
N ALA A 266 7.02 7.61 -28.40
CA ALA A 266 6.13 7.87 -27.29
C ALA A 266 6.57 7.07 -26.05
N MET A 267 6.86 5.78 -26.23
CA MET A 267 7.38 4.90 -25.14
C MET A 267 8.71 5.43 -24.59
N GLU A 268 9.69 5.73 -25.44
CA GLU A 268 10.99 6.25 -25.01
C GLU A 268 10.85 7.61 -24.29
N SER A 269 9.99 8.50 -24.81
CA SER A 269 9.69 9.78 -24.16
C SER A 269 9.04 9.59 -22.80
N HIS A 270 8.11 8.63 -22.66
CA HIS A 270 7.48 8.31 -21.39
C HIS A 270 8.53 7.80 -20.38
N LEU A 271 9.31 6.79 -20.74
CA LEU A 271 10.32 6.25 -19.84
C LEU A 271 11.37 7.29 -19.41
N THR A 272 11.74 8.21 -20.29
CA THR A 272 12.77 9.21 -20.01
C THR A 272 12.28 10.37 -19.15
N LYS A 273 11.02 10.79 -19.32
CA LYS A 273 10.51 12.02 -18.70
C LYS A 273 9.65 11.78 -17.47
N HIS A 274 9.09 10.58 -17.35
CA HIS A 274 8.05 10.27 -16.38
C HIS A 274 8.48 9.22 -15.36
N HIS A 275 9.79 8.95 -15.28
CA HIS A 275 10.42 8.12 -14.25
C HIS A 275 11.69 8.77 -13.70
N LEU A 276 12.04 8.45 -12.46
CA LEU A 276 13.25 8.94 -11.80
C LEU A 276 14.46 8.11 -12.22
N LEU A 277 15.51 8.80 -12.70
CA LEU A 277 16.84 8.21 -12.85
C LEU A 277 17.55 8.16 -11.50
N PRO A 278 18.64 7.37 -11.33
CA PRO A 278 19.44 7.38 -10.10
C PRO A 278 19.88 8.78 -9.64
N LYS A 279 20.24 9.65 -10.61
CA LYS A 279 20.57 11.05 -10.35
C LYS A 279 19.36 11.80 -9.75
N ASP A 280 18.18 11.63 -10.34
CA ASP A 280 16.98 12.35 -9.94
C ASP A 280 16.52 11.95 -8.54
N VAL A 281 16.68 10.68 -8.16
CA VAL A 281 16.46 10.21 -6.78
C VAL A 281 17.36 10.92 -5.79
N GLY A 282 18.65 11.04 -6.10
CA GLY A 282 19.61 11.76 -5.25
C GLY A 282 19.29 13.25 -5.13
N GLU A 283 18.99 13.92 -6.24
CA GLU A 283 18.61 15.33 -6.26
C GLU A 283 17.31 15.60 -5.51
N LEU A 284 16.26 14.79 -5.71
CA LEU A 284 14.99 14.86 -4.97
C LEU A 284 15.24 14.72 -3.46
N ALA A 285 15.98 13.68 -3.05
CA ALA A 285 16.29 13.42 -1.66
C ALA A 285 17.04 14.58 -0.99
N ASN A 286 18.01 15.15 -1.68
CA ASN A 286 18.80 16.29 -1.19
C ASN A 286 17.95 17.57 -1.09
N ARG A 287 17.21 17.93 -2.16
CA ARG A 287 16.38 19.15 -2.17
C ARG A 287 15.25 19.09 -1.15
N ALA A 288 14.66 17.92 -0.96
CA ALA A 288 13.62 17.69 0.05
C ALA A 288 14.17 17.57 1.48
N GLY A 289 15.46 17.37 1.68
CA GLY A 289 16.07 17.22 3.01
C GLY A 289 15.61 15.97 3.76
N VAL A 290 15.30 14.88 3.05
CA VAL A 290 14.82 13.64 3.68
C VAL A 290 15.93 12.97 4.49
N LYS A 291 15.56 12.18 5.52
CA LYS A 291 16.53 11.54 6.41
C LYS A 291 17.05 10.21 5.86
N ALA A 292 16.25 9.49 5.06
CA ALA A 292 16.66 8.24 4.43
C ALA A 292 15.86 8.00 3.14
N VAL A 293 16.44 7.23 2.22
CA VAL A 293 15.83 6.83 0.95
C VAL A 293 15.75 5.31 0.85
N VAL A 294 14.58 4.82 0.47
CA VAL A 294 14.36 3.44 0.05
C VAL A 294 13.91 3.48 -1.41
N VAL A 295 14.66 2.83 -2.27
CA VAL A 295 14.27 2.65 -3.67
C VAL A 295 13.42 1.39 -3.79
N THR A 296 12.20 1.55 -4.29
CA THR A 296 11.28 0.48 -4.71
C THR A 296 10.90 0.69 -6.18
N HIS A 297 9.92 -0.05 -6.71
CA HIS A 297 9.57 0.07 -8.13
C HIS A 297 10.84 0.19 -8.99
N PHE A 298 11.77 -0.74 -8.74
CA PHE A 298 13.09 -0.69 -9.33
C PHE A 298 13.11 -1.37 -10.70
N ALA A 299 13.35 -0.60 -11.75
CA ALA A 299 13.52 -1.08 -13.11
C ALA A 299 14.99 -0.91 -13.55
N GLY A 300 15.86 -1.76 -13.08
CA GLY A 300 17.30 -1.70 -13.34
C GLY A 300 17.96 -3.08 -13.39
N ALA A 301 19.28 -3.06 -13.35
CA ALA A 301 20.11 -4.26 -13.30
C ALA A 301 20.04 -4.89 -11.90
N GLU A 302 19.90 -6.21 -11.82
CA GLU A 302 19.87 -6.94 -10.56
C GLU A 302 21.23 -6.99 -9.85
N PRO A 303 21.30 -7.28 -8.52
CA PRO A 303 22.53 -7.25 -7.71
C PRO A 303 23.69 -8.08 -8.24
N VAL A 304 23.43 -9.10 -9.05
CA VAL A 304 24.48 -9.92 -9.70
C VAL A 304 25.23 -9.16 -10.81
N SER A 305 24.70 -8.04 -11.26
CA SER A 305 25.34 -7.19 -12.27
C SER A 305 26.25 -6.16 -11.60
N PRO A 306 27.48 -5.94 -12.12
CA PRO A 306 28.35 -4.86 -11.65
C PRO A 306 27.69 -3.47 -11.75
N LYS A 307 26.73 -3.28 -12.65
CA LYS A 307 25.99 -2.04 -12.85
C LYS A 307 25.14 -1.66 -11.64
N PHE A 308 24.70 -2.64 -10.83
CA PHE A 308 23.86 -2.41 -9.66
C PHE A 308 24.48 -1.43 -8.67
N PHE A 309 25.77 -1.59 -8.35
CA PHE A 309 26.46 -0.68 -7.42
C PHE A 309 26.62 0.73 -7.99
N GLY A 310 26.66 0.86 -9.33
CA GLY A 310 26.72 2.16 -10.00
C GLY A 310 25.50 3.05 -9.72
N TYR A 311 24.34 2.48 -9.45
CA TYR A 311 23.16 3.27 -9.09
C TYR A 311 23.35 3.97 -7.73
N LEU A 312 23.81 3.24 -6.71
CA LEU A 312 24.09 3.80 -5.39
C LEU A 312 25.20 4.85 -5.46
N GLN A 313 26.24 4.61 -6.23
CA GLN A 313 27.32 5.59 -6.47
C GLN A 313 26.78 6.86 -7.12
N THR A 314 25.87 6.75 -8.08
CA THR A 314 25.26 7.92 -8.73
C THR A 314 24.40 8.70 -7.74
N ILE A 315 23.55 8.04 -6.94
CA ILE A 315 22.73 8.70 -5.92
C ILE A 315 23.60 9.43 -4.90
N SER A 316 24.70 8.81 -4.46
CA SER A 316 25.59 9.37 -3.43
C SER A 316 26.36 10.62 -3.88
N GLN A 317 26.40 10.94 -5.17
CA GLN A 317 26.95 12.20 -5.67
C GLN A 317 26.05 13.41 -5.32
N TYR A 318 24.79 13.18 -5.08
CA TYR A 318 23.78 14.22 -4.85
C TYR A 318 23.16 14.18 -3.44
N TYR A 319 23.17 13.01 -2.79
CA TYR A 319 22.58 12.82 -1.48
C TYR A 319 23.51 11.99 -0.58
N THR A 320 23.79 12.50 0.62
CA THR A 320 24.75 11.90 1.57
C THR A 320 24.10 11.05 2.66
N GLY A 321 22.77 11.03 2.75
CA GLY A 321 22.05 10.21 3.71
C GLY A 321 21.99 8.73 3.32
N PRO A 322 21.43 7.87 4.19
CA PRO A 322 21.27 6.44 3.93
C PRO A 322 20.37 6.17 2.72
N VAL A 323 20.83 5.27 1.84
CA VAL A 323 20.08 4.81 0.65
C VAL A 323 20.12 3.30 0.55
N VAL A 324 18.96 2.68 0.33
CA VAL A 324 18.83 1.24 0.08
C VAL A 324 18.01 1.03 -1.19
N ILE A 325 18.47 0.18 -2.11
CA ILE A 325 17.63 -0.40 -3.16
C ILE A 325 17.00 -1.64 -2.55
N ALA A 326 15.71 -1.57 -2.23
CA ALA A 326 15.00 -2.60 -1.48
C ALA A 326 14.81 -3.89 -2.28
N ASN A 327 14.74 -4.99 -1.57
CA ASN A 327 14.24 -6.28 -2.06
C ASN A 327 12.81 -6.50 -1.57
N ASP A 328 12.14 -7.49 -2.15
CA ASP A 328 10.87 -7.95 -1.63
C ASP A 328 11.04 -8.40 -0.18
N MET A 329 10.10 -8.06 0.70
CA MET A 329 10.05 -8.35 2.14
C MET A 329 11.00 -7.54 3.03
N ASP A 330 11.73 -6.56 2.52
CA ASP A 330 12.51 -5.65 3.37
C ASP A 330 11.58 -4.77 4.22
N LYS A 331 12.05 -4.41 5.42
CA LYS A 331 11.30 -3.61 6.42
C LYS A 331 12.09 -2.36 6.81
N PHE A 332 11.37 -1.26 6.89
CA PHE A 332 11.93 0.06 7.16
C PHE A 332 11.15 0.81 8.22
#